data_c7680b3a577e9817da508c6d3d63fa0c
#
_entry.id   c7680b3a577e9817da508c6d3d63fa0c
#
_cell.length_a   1.000
_cell.length_b   1.000
_cell.length_c   1.000
_cell.angle_alpha   90.00
_cell.angle_beta   90.00
_cell.angle_gamma   90.00
#
_symmetry.space_group_name_H-M   'P 1'
#
loop_
_entity.id
_entity.type
_entity.pdbx_description
1 polymer ?
#
loop_
_entity_poly.entity_id
_entity_poly.type
_entity_poly.pdbx_seq_one_letter_code
_entity_poly.pdbx_strand_id
1 'polypeptide(L)'
;KAKGKDIPIECEVRSLEDIDEVFAAGGADRIMFDNFTPAMTREAVKKVAGRCETESSGGITLDTIRDYAECGVDFISVGALTHQIKSLDMSLKACE
;
A
#
# COMPACT_ATOMS: atom_id res chain seq x y z
N LYS A 1 -2.16 -6.64 -18.60
CA LYS A 1 -2.50 -5.86 -17.99
C LYS A 1 -3.48 -4.96 -18.52
N ALA A 2 -3.92 -4.25 -17.86
CA ALA A 2 -5.02 -3.44 -18.21
C ALA A 2 -4.74 -2.47 -19.29
N LYS A 3 -4.06 -2.88 -20.28
CA LYS A 3 -3.76 -2.00 -21.30
C LYS A 3 -4.95 -1.57 -21.96
N GLY A 4 -5.08 -0.42 -22.25
CA GLY A 4 -6.23 0.11 -22.89
C GLY A 4 -7.36 0.44 -21.94
N LYS A 5 -7.17 0.08 -20.71
CA LYS A 5 -8.17 0.40 -19.76
C LYS A 5 -7.85 1.69 -19.12
N ASP A 6 -8.84 2.47 -18.90
CA ASP A 6 -8.63 3.72 -18.20
C ASP A 6 -8.83 3.56 -16.71
N ILE A 7 -9.42 2.48 -16.30
CA ILE A 7 -9.74 2.27 -14.90
C ILE A 7 -8.65 1.43 -14.26
N PRO A 8 -7.99 1.95 -13.25
CA PRO A 8 -6.96 1.16 -12.58
C PRO A 8 -7.56 0.00 -11.82
N ILE A 9 -6.80 -1.07 -11.71
CA ILE A 9 -7.22 -2.23 -10.98
C ILE A 9 -6.58 -2.19 -9.61
N GLU A 10 -7.41 -2.23 -8.58
CA GLU A 10 -6.92 -2.25 -7.21
C GLU A 10 -7.38 -3.52 -6.56
N CYS A 11 -6.46 -4.26 -5.97
CA CYS A 11 -6.77 -5.50 -5.30
C CYS A 11 -6.47 -5.36 -3.82
N GLU A 12 -7.38 -5.83 -3.00
CA GLU A 12 -7.19 -5.81 -1.57
C GLU A 12 -6.70 -7.17 -1.13
N VAL A 13 -5.64 -7.21 -0.33
CA VAL A 13 -5.08 -8.46 0.15
C VAL A 13 -5.09 -8.45 1.67
N ARG A 14 -5.22 -9.62 2.26
CA ARG A 14 -5.26 -9.74 3.70
C ARG A 14 -4.15 -10.62 4.24
N SER A 15 -3.34 -11.16 3.37
CA SER A 15 -2.22 -11.98 3.79
C SER A 15 -1.12 -11.84 2.75
N LEU A 16 0.07 -12.30 3.11
CA LEU A 16 1.16 -12.26 2.17
C LEU A 16 0.93 -13.21 1.01
N GLU A 17 0.22 -14.28 1.26
CA GLU A 17 -0.06 -15.24 0.19
C GLU A 17 -0.99 -14.67 -0.86
N ASP A 18 -1.89 -13.77 -0.44
CA ASP A 18 -2.80 -13.15 -1.39
C ASP A 18 -2.03 -12.36 -2.43
N ILE A 19 -0.89 -11.81 -2.05
CA ILE A 19 -0.08 -11.03 -2.98
C ILE A 19 0.40 -11.92 -4.13
N ASP A 20 0.82 -13.13 -3.80
CA ASP A 20 1.25 -14.05 -4.83
C ASP A 20 0.10 -14.38 -5.78
N GLU A 21 -1.10 -14.52 -5.23
CA GLU A 21 -2.26 -14.82 -6.05
C GLU A 21 -2.60 -13.67 -6.99
N VAL A 22 -2.42 -12.44 -6.53
CA VAL A 22 -2.70 -11.29 -7.38
C VAL A 22 -1.79 -11.31 -8.59
N PHE A 23 -0.50 -11.58 -8.38
CA PHE A 23 0.41 -11.57 -9.49
C PHE A 23 0.26 -12.81 -10.36
N ALA A 24 -0.18 -13.92 -9.79
CA ALA A 24 -0.46 -15.09 -10.58
C ALA A 24 -1.65 -14.85 -11.50
N ALA A 25 -2.56 -14.00 -11.10
CA ALA A 25 -3.73 -13.70 -11.90
C ALA A 25 -3.51 -12.57 -12.89
N GLY A 26 -2.32 -12.03 -12.96
CA GLY A 26 -2.04 -10.98 -13.93
C GLY A 26 -1.62 -9.66 -13.30
N GLY A 27 -1.67 -9.57 -12.00
CA GLY A 27 -1.23 -8.37 -11.31
C GLY A 27 -2.35 -7.36 -11.14
N ALA A 28 -1.97 -6.21 -10.61
CA ALA A 28 -2.90 -5.12 -10.38
C ALA A 28 -2.13 -3.83 -10.49
N ASP A 29 -2.83 -2.73 -10.61
CA ASP A 29 -2.19 -1.42 -10.64
C ASP A 29 -1.84 -0.96 -9.24
N ARG A 30 -2.63 -1.39 -8.26
CA ARG A 30 -2.37 -1.07 -6.86
C ARG A 30 -2.84 -2.22 -6.00
N ILE A 31 -2.06 -2.53 -4.97
CA ILE A 31 -2.44 -3.55 -4.00
C ILE A 31 -2.63 -2.86 -2.66
N MET A 32 -3.78 -3.10 -2.04
CA MET A 32 -4.07 -2.55 -0.72
C MET A 32 -3.86 -3.63 0.32
N PHE A 33 -3.01 -3.32 1.29
CA PHE A 33 -2.76 -4.22 2.41
C PHE A 33 -3.75 -3.90 3.51
N ASP A 34 -4.68 -4.80 3.75
CA ASP A 34 -5.76 -4.56 4.72
C ASP A 34 -5.38 -5.12 6.07
N ASN A 35 -5.23 -4.25 7.05
CA ASN A 35 -4.93 -4.65 8.42
C ASN A 35 -3.58 -5.34 8.60
N PHE A 36 -2.62 -4.99 7.77
CA PHE A 36 -1.28 -5.52 7.94
C PHE A 36 -0.59 -4.79 9.08
N THR A 37 0.21 -5.50 9.84
CA THR A 37 1.09 -4.85 10.80
C THR A 37 2.25 -4.22 10.04
N PRO A 38 3.01 -3.32 10.68
CA PRO A 38 4.17 -2.76 9.97
C PRO A 38 5.16 -3.83 9.53
N ALA A 39 5.35 -4.87 10.35
CA ALA A 39 6.28 -5.94 9.96
C ALA A 39 5.77 -6.67 8.72
N MET A 40 4.47 -6.98 8.69
CA MET A 40 3.90 -7.63 7.51
C MET A 40 3.95 -6.72 6.30
N THR A 41 3.73 -5.42 6.52
CA THR A 41 3.75 -4.47 5.43
C THR A 41 5.13 -4.42 4.80
N ARG A 42 6.17 -4.47 5.62
CA ARG A 42 7.52 -4.45 5.09
C ARG A 42 7.79 -5.66 4.22
N GLU A 43 7.33 -6.84 4.67
CA GLU A 43 7.48 -8.03 3.86
C GLU A 43 6.66 -7.96 2.59
N ALA A 44 5.46 -7.40 2.71
CA ALA A 44 4.58 -7.29 1.55
C ALA A 44 5.18 -6.38 0.48
N VAL A 45 5.77 -5.27 0.90
CA VAL A 45 6.39 -4.37 -0.04
C VAL A 45 7.54 -5.05 -0.76
N LYS A 46 8.28 -5.88 -0.04
CA LYS A 46 9.36 -6.63 -0.67
C LYS A 46 8.83 -7.61 -1.71
N LYS A 47 7.71 -8.25 -1.42
CA LYS A 47 7.13 -9.19 -2.36
C LYS A 47 6.65 -8.48 -3.62
N VAL A 48 6.07 -7.30 -3.46
CA VAL A 48 5.61 -6.53 -4.60
C VAL A 48 6.79 -6.06 -5.43
N ALA A 49 7.88 -5.69 -4.76
CA ALA A 49 9.13 -5.34 -5.42
C ALA A 49 8.96 -4.28 -6.50
N GLY A 50 8.11 -3.31 -6.26
CA GLY A 50 7.95 -2.20 -7.19
C GLY A 50 7.13 -2.51 -8.43
N ARG A 51 6.51 -3.67 -8.48
CA ARG A 51 5.73 -4.03 -9.67
C ARG A 51 4.43 -3.27 -9.79
N CYS A 52 3.94 -2.71 -8.69
CA CYS A 52 2.74 -1.89 -8.72
C CYS A 52 2.75 -1.02 -7.48
N GLU A 53 1.76 -0.13 -7.40
CA GLU A 53 1.66 0.73 -6.23
C GLU A 53 1.13 -0.06 -5.05
N THR A 54 1.45 0.42 -3.85
CA THR A 54 1.03 -0.24 -2.63
C THR A 54 0.35 0.76 -1.72
N GLU A 55 -0.64 0.29 -0.98
CA GLU A 55 -1.39 1.13 -0.06
C GLU A 55 -1.63 0.35 1.22
N SER A 56 -1.40 0.99 2.36
CA SER A 56 -1.71 0.39 3.65
C SER A 56 -3.02 0.95 4.15
N SER A 57 -3.86 0.08 4.70
CA SER A 57 -5.18 0.47 5.15
C SER A 57 -5.58 -0.37 6.36
N GLY A 58 -6.59 0.11 7.08
CA GLY A 58 -7.14 -0.67 8.20
C GLY A 58 -6.47 -0.35 9.52
N GLY A 59 -7.12 0.46 10.34
CA GLY A 59 -6.65 0.70 11.69
C GLY A 59 -5.41 1.55 11.83
N ILE A 60 -5.03 2.26 10.80
CA ILE A 60 -3.86 3.11 10.87
C ILE A 60 -4.25 4.47 11.44
N THR A 61 -3.47 4.96 12.38
CA THR A 61 -3.73 6.24 13.01
C THR A 61 -2.55 7.16 12.77
N LEU A 62 -2.70 8.42 13.17
CA LEU A 62 -1.60 9.36 13.04
C LEU A 62 -0.40 8.93 13.87
N ASP A 63 -0.63 8.17 14.94
CA ASP A 63 0.46 7.70 15.76
C ASP A 63 1.27 6.62 15.07
N THR A 64 0.63 5.83 14.22
CA THR A 64 1.31 4.71 13.58
C THR A 64 1.65 4.99 12.13
N ILE A 65 1.22 6.11 11.60
CA ILE A 65 1.40 6.39 10.17
C ILE A 65 2.88 6.33 9.76
N ARG A 66 3.76 6.80 10.63
CA ARG A 66 5.17 6.79 10.29
C ARG A 66 5.71 5.37 10.17
N ASP A 67 5.24 4.47 11.03
CA ASP A 67 5.71 3.09 10.96
C ASP A 67 5.38 2.48 9.61
N TYR A 68 4.20 2.77 9.10
CA TYR A 68 3.81 2.25 7.79
C TYR A 68 4.53 2.97 6.66
N ALA A 69 4.75 4.27 6.81
CA ALA A 69 5.46 5.00 5.79
C ALA A 69 6.87 4.47 5.61
N GLU A 70 7.50 4.09 6.71
CA GLU A 70 8.87 3.58 6.65
C GLU A 70 8.94 2.21 6.02
N CYS A 71 7.81 1.54 5.87
CA CYS A 71 7.81 0.25 5.20
C CYS A 71 7.97 0.37 3.69
N GLY A 72 7.76 1.55 3.16
CA GLY A 72 7.97 1.75 1.72
C GLY A 72 6.69 1.73 0.90
N VAL A 73 5.53 1.81 1.54
CA VAL A 73 4.28 1.86 0.78
C VAL A 73 4.15 3.22 0.10
N ASP A 74 3.34 3.25 -0.94
CA ASP A 74 3.13 4.48 -1.68
C ASP A 74 2.01 5.32 -1.11
N PHE A 75 1.01 4.68 -0.51
CA PHE A 75 -0.16 5.36 0.03
C PHE A 75 -0.50 4.79 1.39
N ILE A 76 -1.07 5.62 2.24
CA ILE A 76 -1.57 5.19 3.53
C ILE A 76 -2.93 5.81 3.76
N SER A 77 -3.91 4.99 4.13
CA SER A 77 -5.25 5.47 4.45
C SER A 77 -5.38 5.61 5.95
N VAL A 78 -5.70 6.80 6.40
CA VAL A 78 -5.92 7.08 7.80
C VAL A 78 -7.34 7.62 7.92
N GLY A 79 -8.20 6.83 8.54
CA GLY A 79 -9.60 7.20 8.57
C GLY A 79 -10.16 7.19 7.17
N ALA A 80 -10.77 8.28 6.75
CA ALA A 80 -11.36 8.37 5.43
C ALA A 80 -10.42 9.00 4.40
N LEU A 81 -9.20 9.32 4.82
CA LEU A 81 -8.28 10.02 3.94
C LEU A 81 -7.13 9.13 3.53
N THR A 82 -6.72 9.27 2.29
CA THR A 82 -5.58 8.53 1.76
C THR A 82 -4.46 9.51 1.51
N HIS A 83 -3.28 9.18 2.03
CA HIS A 83 -2.10 10.03 1.90
C HIS A 83 -1.09 9.38 0.99
N GLN A 84 -0.57 10.14 0.05
CA GLN A 84 0.47 9.63 -0.83
C GLN A 84 1.81 9.92 -0.18
N ILE A 85 2.45 8.89 0.28
CA ILE A 85 3.63 9.04 1.12
C ILE A 85 4.84 9.54 0.35
N LYS A 86 5.02 9.07 -0.87
CA LYS A 86 6.18 9.50 -1.64
C LYS A 86 6.16 10.99 -1.91
N SER A 87 4.99 11.55 -2.07
CA SER A 87 4.89 12.99 -2.34
C SER A 87 5.15 13.82 -1.11
N LEU A 88 5.07 13.21 0.06
CA LEU A 88 5.26 13.96 1.28
C LEU A 88 6.71 14.13 1.63
N ASP A 89 7.59 13.49 0.88
CA ASP A 89 9.01 13.69 1.10
C ASP A 89 9.42 13.39 2.54
N MET A 90 8.71 12.50 3.17
CA MET A 90 9.01 12.11 4.54
C MET A 90 8.94 13.27 5.53
N SER A 91 8.42 14.36 5.10
CA SER A 91 8.21 15.49 6.02
C SER A 91 6.84 15.41 6.59
N LEU A 92 6.50 14.29 7.14
CA LEU A 92 5.15 14.10 7.63
C LEU A 92 4.74 15.12 8.66
N LYS A 93 5.71 15.61 9.40
CA LYS A 93 5.39 16.60 10.37
C LYS A 93 4.82 17.85 9.74
N ALA A 94 5.12 18.06 8.50
CA ALA A 94 4.59 19.23 7.84
C ALA A 94 3.13 19.08 7.53
N CYS A 95 2.62 17.92 7.72
CA CYS A 95 1.22 17.72 7.45
C CYS A 95 0.33 18.27 8.53
N GLU A 96 0.92 18.61 9.63
CA GLU A 96 0.08 19.07 10.70
C GLU A 96 -0.43 20.45 10.48
#